data_4c95ec122a9d2aa92e1ef6b0032fb765
#
_entry.id   4c95ec122a9d2aa92e1ef6b0032fb765
#
_cell.length_a   1.000
_cell.length_b   1.000
_cell.length_c   1.000
_cell.angle_alpha   90.00
_cell.angle_beta   90.00
_cell.angle_gamma   90.00
#
_symmetry.space_group_name_H-M   'P 1'
#
loop_
_entity.id
_entity.type
_entity.pdbx_description
1 polymer ?
#
loop_
_entity_poly.entity_id
_entity_poly.type
_entity_poly.pdbx_seq_one_letter_code
_entity_poly.pdbx_strand_id
1 'polypeptide(L)'
;MITIYSKPSCTFCDQAKALLESKGIEFNELILDVGQEQDPSKTYVPVASLKERVPTARTVPQIFSDENHIGGYMELRTFLQTQLLNA
;
A
#
# COMPACT_ATOMS: atom_id res chain seq x y z
N MET A 1 -2.13 2.97 -11.68
CA MET A 1 -0.94 2.72 -10.84
C MET A 1 -1.35 2.35 -9.43
N ILE A 2 -0.79 1.30 -8.91
CA ILE A 2 -1.03 0.89 -7.52
C ILE A 2 -0.18 1.75 -6.58
N THR A 3 -0.78 2.23 -5.51
CA THR A 3 -0.08 2.94 -4.44
C THR A 3 -0.32 2.22 -3.12
N ILE A 4 0.74 1.99 -2.37
CA ILE A 4 0.65 1.33 -1.06
C ILE A 4 1.24 2.25 0.01
N TYR A 5 0.42 2.54 1.03
CA TYR A 5 0.90 3.22 2.23
C TYR A 5 1.33 2.17 3.23
N SER A 6 2.56 2.27 3.70
CA SER A 6 3.17 1.26 4.56
C SER A 6 3.89 1.91 5.75
N LYS A 7 4.43 1.07 6.62
CA LYS A 7 5.32 1.52 7.70
C LYS A 7 6.38 0.44 7.93
N PRO A 8 7.48 0.75 8.61
CA PRO A 8 8.50 -0.26 8.96
C PRO A 8 7.92 -1.37 9.84
N SER A 9 8.51 -2.55 9.73
CA SER A 9 8.15 -3.72 10.55
C SER A 9 6.69 -4.12 10.44
N CYS A 10 6.15 -4.02 9.23
CA CYS A 10 4.76 -4.37 8.94
C CYS A 10 4.72 -5.61 8.05
N THR A 11 4.37 -6.75 8.64
CA THR A 11 4.34 -8.03 7.92
C THR A 11 3.36 -8.01 6.75
N PHE A 12 2.16 -7.47 6.96
CA PHE A 12 1.16 -7.41 5.89
C PHE A 12 1.55 -6.45 4.78
N CYS A 13 2.28 -5.38 5.11
CA CYS A 13 2.84 -4.49 4.09
C CYS A 13 3.83 -5.24 3.22
N ASP A 14 4.72 -6.02 3.84
CA ASP A 14 5.71 -6.82 3.11
C ASP A 14 5.04 -7.87 2.24
N GLN A 15 3.99 -8.53 2.76
CA GLN A 15 3.24 -9.51 1.99
C GLN A 15 2.53 -8.88 0.79
N ALA A 16 1.96 -7.69 0.96
CA ALA A 16 1.29 -6.99 -0.12
C ALA A 16 2.29 -6.62 -1.23
N LYS A 17 3.46 -6.10 -0.85
CA LYS A 17 4.50 -5.77 -1.82
C LYS A 17 5.00 -7.01 -2.55
N ALA A 18 5.23 -8.09 -1.82
CA ALA A 18 5.68 -9.35 -2.42
C ALA A 18 4.65 -9.91 -3.42
N LEU A 19 3.37 -9.80 -3.07
CA LEU A 19 2.30 -10.24 -3.97
C LEU A 19 2.30 -9.44 -5.27
N LEU A 20 2.41 -8.11 -5.19
CA LEU A 20 2.47 -7.26 -6.39
C LEU A 20 3.70 -7.59 -7.23
N GLU A 21 4.86 -7.75 -6.60
CA GLU A 21 6.09 -8.09 -7.29
C GLU A 21 5.99 -9.45 -7.99
N SER A 22 5.38 -10.44 -7.34
CA SER A 22 5.23 -11.78 -7.91
C SER A 22 4.37 -11.78 -9.15
N LYS A 23 3.50 -10.80 -9.32
CA LYS A 23 2.62 -10.67 -10.48
C LYS A 23 3.15 -9.65 -11.50
N GLY A 24 4.34 -9.11 -11.28
CA GLY A 24 4.93 -8.14 -12.18
C GLY A 24 4.19 -6.80 -12.22
N ILE A 25 3.50 -6.45 -11.14
CA ILE A 25 2.73 -5.20 -11.06
C ILE A 25 3.58 -4.14 -10.40
N GLU A 26 3.81 -3.03 -11.11
CA GLU A 26 4.51 -1.88 -10.55
C GLU A 26 3.62 -1.16 -9.54
N PHE A 27 4.25 -0.61 -8.52
CA PHE A 27 3.53 0.13 -7.48
C PHE A 27 4.42 1.23 -6.89
N ASN A 28 3.77 2.24 -6.33
CA ASN A 28 4.44 3.28 -5.54
C ASN A 28 4.29 2.94 -4.07
N GLU A 29 5.40 2.89 -3.34
CA GLU A 29 5.37 2.73 -1.90
C GLU A 29 5.55 4.08 -1.24
N LEU A 30 4.59 4.47 -0.38
CA LEU A 30 4.66 5.68 0.42
C LEU A 30 4.73 5.25 1.89
N ILE A 31 5.88 5.49 2.52
CA ILE A 31 6.10 5.06 3.90
C ILE A 31 5.66 6.17 4.83
N LEU A 32 4.84 5.82 5.81
CA LEU A 32 4.38 6.80 6.79
C LEU A 32 5.55 7.24 7.66
N ASP A 33 5.73 8.55 7.77
CA ASP A 33 6.77 9.14 8.62
C ASP A 33 6.29 9.10 10.07
N VAL A 34 6.87 8.21 10.84
CA VAL A 34 6.57 8.04 12.27
C VAL A 34 7.81 8.31 13.13
N GLY A 35 8.76 9.08 12.60
CA GLY A 35 9.99 9.44 13.31
C GLY A 35 11.11 8.44 13.19
N GLN A 36 10.98 7.45 12.31
CA GLN A 36 12.02 6.44 12.08
C GLN A 36 13.18 7.00 11.26
N GLU A 37 14.29 6.28 11.27
CA GLU A 37 15.38 6.57 10.37
C GLU A 37 14.91 6.37 8.93
N GLN A 38 15.29 7.30 8.05
CA GLN A 38 14.80 7.29 6.67
C GLN A 38 15.86 6.82 5.70
N ASP A 39 15.46 5.94 4.77
CA ASP A 39 16.28 5.48 3.67
C ASP A 39 16.13 6.48 2.50
N PRO A 40 17.24 7.11 2.03
CA PRO A 40 17.13 8.12 0.95
C PRO A 40 16.55 7.59 -0.36
N SER A 41 16.56 6.27 -0.56
CA SER A 41 16.02 5.67 -1.78
C SER A 41 14.50 5.50 -1.74
N LYS A 42 13.86 5.80 -0.61
CA LYS A 42 12.42 5.59 -0.40
C LYS A 42 11.70 6.92 -0.23
N THR A 43 10.37 6.87 -0.37
CA THR A 43 9.51 8.05 -0.25
C THR A 43 8.74 7.97 1.06
N TYR A 44 8.81 9.03 1.86
CA TYR A 44 8.13 9.13 3.15
C TYR A 44 7.10 10.24 3.09
N VAL A 45 5.95 10.00 3.71
CA VAL A 45 4.83 10.96 3.72
C VAL A 45 4.28 11.10 5.14
N PRO A 46 3.69 12.26 5.48
CA PRO A 46 3.05 12.41 6.78
C PRO A 46 1.88 11.45 6.94
N VAL A 47 1.63 11.00 8.17
CA VAL A 47 0.44 10.19 8.47
C VAL A 47 -0.83 10.91 8.04
N ALA A 48 -0.87 12.23 8.17
CA ALA A 48 -2.01 13.03 7.77
C ALA A 48 -2.38 12.85 6.30
N SER A 49 -1.39 12.60 5.41
CA SER A 49 -1.69 12.43 3.99
C SER A 49 -2.51 11.17 3.73
N LEU A 50 -2.29 10.10 4.50
CA LEU A 50 -3.14 8.92 4.42
C LEU A 50 -4.54 9.21 4.97
N LYS A 51 -4.61 9.90 6.09
CA LYS A 51 -5.91 10.20 6.73
C LYS A 51 -6.76 11.16 5.92
N GLU A 52 -6.16 11.97 5.07
CA GLU A 52 -6.91 12.80 4.13
C GLU A 52 -7.66 11.94 3.11
N ARG A 53 -7.05 10.83 2.68
CA ARG A 53 -7.67 9.91 1.71
C ARG A 53 -8.60 8.92 2.39
N VAL A 54 -8.23 8.44 3.58
CA VAL A 54 -9.00 7.44 4.34
C VAL A 54 -9.09 7.93 5.80
N PRO A 55 -10.06 8.82 6.12
CA PRO A 55 -10.14 9.40 7.48
C PRO A 55 -10.27 8.37 8.60
N THR A 56 -10.79 7.19 8.30
CA THR A 56 -10.98 6.12 9.28
C THR A 56 -9.79 5.15 9.32
N ALA A 57 -8.73 5.40 8.57
CA ALA A 57 -7.59 4.48 8.52
C ALA A 57 -6.94 4.36 9.89
N ARG A 58 -6.74 3.12 10.35
CA ARG A 58 -6.08 2.80 11.61
C ARG A 58 -4.96 1.79 11.43
N THR A 59 -4.87 1.20 10.24
CA THR A 59 -3.92 0.12 9.96
C THR A 59 -3.22 0.38 8.64
N VAL A 60 -2.10 -0.30 8.44
CA VAL A 60 -1.40 -0.41 7.17
C VAL A 60 -1.23 -1.90 6.86
N PRO A 61 -1.13 -2.29 5.59
CA PRO A 61 -1.07 -1.40 4.42
C PRO A 61 -2.44 -0.81 4.08
N GLN A 62 -2.43 0.36 3.45
CA GLN A 62 -3.62 0.92 2.80
C GLN A 62 -3.26 1.07 1.32
N ILE A 63 -4.04 0.45 0.46
CA ILE A 63 -3.68 0.24 -0.93
C ILE A 63 -4.73 0.87 -1.84
N PHE A 64 -4.26 1.53 -2.90
CA PHE A 64 -5.11 2.22 -3.85
C PHE A 64 -4.77 1.78 -5.27
N SER A 65 -5.79 1.74 -6.13
CA SER A 65 -5.63 1.68 -7.57
C SER A 65 -6.04 3.05 -8.11
N ASP A 66 -5.06 3.86 -8.47
CA ASP A 66 -5.23 5.29 -8.77
C ASP A 66 -5.95 5.97 -7.59
N GLU A 67 -7.16 6.47 -7.78
CA GLU A 67 -7.91 7.12 -6.70
C GLU A 67 -8.84 6.17 -5.94
N ASN A 68 -8.96 4.93 -6.39
CA ASN A 68 -9.87 3.96 -5.79
C ASN A 68 -9.21 3.24 -4.63
N HIS A 69 -9.81 3.32 -3.45
CA HIS A 69 -9.31 2.65 -2.26
C HIS A 69 -9.63 1.15 -2.35
N ILE A 70 -8.59 0.32 -2.40
CA ILE A 70 -8.74 -1.13 -2.39
C ILE A 70 -8.93 -1.64 -0.97
N GLY A 71 -8.08 -1.22 -0.04
CA GLY A 71 -8.08 -1.66 1.34
C GLY A 71 -6.72 -2.16 1.77
N GLY A 72 -6.71 -3.23 2.57
CA GLY A 72 -5.49 -3.86 3.07
C GLY A 72 -5.02 -5.03 2.20
N TYR A 73 -4.20 -5.90 2.80
CA TYR A 73 -3.63 -7.03 2.08
C TYR A 73 -4.71 -7.99 1.57
N MET A 74 -5.69 -8.34 2.40
CA MET A 74 -6.73 -9.29 1.99
C MET A 74 -7.58 -8.74 0.84
N GLU A 75 -7.93 -7.46 0.91
CA GLU A 75 -8.67 -6.80 -0.16
C GLU A 75 -7.85 -6.72 -1.44
N LEU A 76 -6.53 -6.54 -1.34
CA LEU A 76 -5.66 -6.57 -2.50
C LEU A 76 -5.68 -7.93 -3.18
N ARG A 77 -5.63 -9.01 -2.42
CA ARG A 77 -5.71 -10.36 -2.97
C ARG A 77 -6.99 -10.55 -3.77
N THR A 78 -8.11 -10.16 -3.20
CA THR A 78 -9.41 -10.26 -3.89
C THR A 78 -9.45 -9.41 -5.14
N PHE A 79 -8.95 -8.18 -5.05
CA PHE A 79 -8.91 -7.27 -6.19
C PHE A 79 -8.11 -7.87 -7.35
N LEU A 80 -6.93 -8.43 -7.06
CA LEU A 80 -6.07 -9.01 -8.09
C LEU A 80 -6.69 -10.27 -8.71
N GLN A 81 -7.36 -11.10 -7.91
CA GLN A 81 -8.06 -12.27 -8.41
C GLN A 81 -9.17 -11.87 -9.37
N THR A 82 -9.94 -10.84 -9.02
CA THR A 82 -11.01 -10.33 -9.87
C THR A 82 -10.47 -9.78 -11.18
N GLN A 83 -9.37 -9.03 -11.14
CA GLN A 83 -8.75 -8.49 -12.35
C GLN A 83 -8.26 -9.61 -13.28
N LEU A 84 -7.66 -10.66 -12.71
CA LEU A 84 -7.16 -11.78 -13.50
C LEU A 84 -8.30 -12.56 -14.16
N LEU A 85 -9.45 -12.70 -13.47
CA LEU A 85 -10.61 -13.39 -14.02
C LEU A 85 -11.28 -12.61 -15.14
N ASN A 86 -11.13 -11.28 -15.14
CA ASN A 86 -11.74 -10.39 -16.11
C ASN A 86 -10.81 -9.99 -17.24
N ALA A 87 -9.59 -10.51 -17.22
CA ALA A 87 -8.57 -10.16 -18.22
C ALA A 87 -8.74 -10.94 -19.54
#